data_f58be3d866de228f8f5a644fc2892194
#
_entry.id   f58be3d866de228f8f5a644fc2892194
#
_cell.length_a   1.000
_cell.length_b   1.000
_cell.length_c   1.000
_cell.angle_alpha   90.00
_cell.angle_beta   90.00
_cell.angle_gamma   90.00
#
_symmetry.space_group_name_H-M   'P 1'
#
loop_
_entity.id
_entity.type
_entity.pdbx_description
1 polymer ?
#
loop_
_entity_poly.entity_id
_entity_poly.type
_entity_poly.pdbx_seq_one_letter_code
_entity_poly.pdbx_strand_id
1 'polypeptide(L)'
;MNPQLARRPAATLLALSCALSPSFAAAKDLGEDDFLSRSRRLTYEGRRSGEGYFSADGRYMVFQSERRADNPFYQIYLMDFETGETSEVSLGTGKTTCAFLRPGSNEILFSSTHHDPESLRWQQEELDFRASGKERRYSWDYDPEMDVYAVDRETGEQKRLTNARGYDAEAGYSPDGEWIVFSSMRDAYERELSAEEQKTLEVDPAYFGEIYIMKADGTEQKRLTSVPGYDGGPFFFPDGERIIWRRFSENGLTADVWSMKTDGTDQRQLTDFGSMSWAPYVHPSGEYIFFASNKLGFSNFEVFIVDVAGTKEPVQVTYTDGFDGLPVPTPDGKQLVWTSSRHKGEGGQLYIANWNHERALEALAEAPPRQDN
;
A
#
# COMPACT_ATOMS: atom_id res chain seq x y z
N MET A 1 8.16 -79.77 -59.90
CA MET A 1 8.79 -78.78 -60.77
C MET A 1 8.19 -77.42 -60.43
N ASN A 2 8.99 -76.56 -59.86
CA ASN A 2 8.61 -75.27 -59.31
C ASN A 2 8.99 -74.15 -60.28
N PRO A 3 8.26 -73.10 -60.47
CA PRO A 3 8.85 -71.79 -60.76
C PRO A 3 8.51 -70.75 -59.71
N GLN A 4 9.55 -70.15 -59.27
CA GLN A 4 9.60 -69.02 -58.38
C GLN A 4 8.98 -67.73 -59.01
N LEU A 5 8.12 -67.06 -58.30
CA LEU A 5 7.64 -65.70 -58.61
C LEU A 5 8.39 -64.70 -57.74
N ALA A 6 9.16 -63.86 -58.41
CA ALA A 6 9.90 -62.77 -57.83
C ALA A 6 8.95 -61.65 -57.36
N ARG A 7 9.00 -61.29 -56.12
CA ARG A 7 8.34 -60.07 -55.54
C ARG A 7 9.29 -58.88 -55.62
N ARG A 8 8.83 -57.78 -56.22
CA ARG A 8 9.47 -56.46 -56.21
C ARG A 8 9.20 -55.76 -54.84
N PRO A 9 10.16 -55.05 -54.27
CA PRO A 9 9.91 -54.29 -53.06
C PRO A 9 9.22 -52.95 -53.40
N ALA A 10 8.18 -52.66 -52.64
CA ALA A 10 7.50 -51.36 -52.65
C ALA A 10 8.38 -50.29 -51.91
N ALA A 11 8.66 -49.19 -52.58
CA ALA A 11 9.35 -48.08 -52.04
C ALA A 11 8.37 -47.30 -51.17
N THR A 12 8.59 -47.26 -49.82
CA THR A 12 7.85 -46.44 -48.87
C THR A 12 8.49 -45.05 -48.84
N LEU A 13 7.78 -44.05 -49.36
CA LEU A 13 8.14 -42.61 -49.16
C LEU A 13 7.89 -42.24 -47.68
N LEU A 14 8.95 -42.00 -46.93
CA LEU A 14 8.88 -41.36 -45.66
C LEU A 14 8.70 -39.85 -45.92
N ALA A 15 7.50 -39.32 -45.62
CA ALA A 15 7.27 -37.88 -45.55
C ALA A 15 7.85 -37.37 -44.23
N LEU A 16 8.94 -36.62 -44.30
CA LEU A 16 9.51 -35.89 -43.17
C LEU A 16 8.63 -34.67 -42.90
N SER A 17 7.71 -34.76 -41.93
CA SER A 17 7.00 -33.57 -41.39
C SER A 17 7.95 -32.82 -40.48
N CYS A 18 8.51 -31.72 -40.96
CA CYS A 18 9.13 -30.71 -40.10
C CYS A 18 8.03 -30.08 -39.24
N ALA A 19 7.88 -30.55 -38.02
CA ALA A 19 7.15 -29.84 -36.98
C ALA A 19 7.97 -28.59 -36.62
N LEU A 20 7.52 -27.42 -37.06
CA LEU A 20 7.95 -26.12 -36.53
C LEU A 20 7.49 -26.09 -35.09
N SER A 21 8.37 -26.43 -34.16
CA SER A 21 8.17 -26.09 -32.74
C SER A 21 8.13 -24.57 -32.64
N PRO A 22 7.11 -23.96 -32.01
CA PRO A 22 7.16 -22.53 -31.70
C PRO A 22 8.37 -22.31 -30.80
N SER A 23 9.32 -21.54 -31.27
CA SER A 23 10.41 -21.03 -30.44
C SER A 23 9.74 -20.09 -29.42
N PHE A 24 9.51 -20.56 -28.21
CA PHE A 24 9.26 -19.67 -27.06
C PHE A 24 10.56 -18.86 -26.93
N ALA A 25 10.51 -17.60 -27.37
CA ALA A 25 11.52 -16.63 -26.96
C ALA A 25 11.56 -16.70 -25.44
N ALA A 26 12.74 -16.96 -24.87
CA ALA A 26 12.93 -16.86 -23.44
C ALA A 26 12.41 -15.49 -23.01
N ALA A 27 11.52 -15.45 -22.03
CA ALA A 27 11.06 -14.19 -21.45
C ALA A 27 12.31 -13.39 -21.08
N LYS A 28 12.42 -12.17 -21.58
CA LYS A 28 13.52 -11.27 -21.25
C LYS A 28 13.46 -11.08 -19.74
N ASP A 29 14.56 -11.29 -19.04
CA ASP A 29 14.65 -10.99 -17.61
C ASP A 29 14.34 -9.51 -17.45
N LEU A 30 13.25 -9.19 -16.73
CA LEU A 30 12.83 -7.82 -16.41
C LEU A 30 13.74 -7.24 -15.33
N GLY A 31 14.02 -5.95 -15.43
CA GLY A 31 14.77 -5.21 -14.43
C GLY A 31 14.09 -3.88 -14.09
N GLU A 32 14.56 -3.21 -13.04
CA GLU A 32 14.02 -1.91 -12.59
C GLU A 32 14.00 -0.87 -13.73
N ASP A 33 15.04 -0.85 -14.57
CA ASP A 33 15.18 0.10 -15.69
C ASP A 33 14.16 -0.10 -16.83
N ASP A 34 13.49 -1.26 -16.88
CA ASP A 34 12.38 -1.47 -17.82
C ASP A 34 11.14 -0.64 -17.44
N PHE A 35 10.95 -0.37 -16.14
CA PHE A 35 9.78 0.33 -15.59
C PHE A 35 10.09 1.75 -15.11
N LEU A 36 11.28 1.95 -14.49
CA LEU A 36 11.64 3.20 -13.82
C LEU A 36 12.83 3.87 -14.52
N SER A 37 12.72 5.17 -14.75
CA SER A 37 13.83 5.97 -15.27
C SER A 37 13.95 7.30 -14.53
N ARG A 38 15.17 7.85 -14.47
CA ARG A 38 15.47 9.11 -13.78
C ARG A 38 15.05 9.10 -12.31
N SER A 39 15.25 7.97 -11.64
CA SER A 39 14.98 7.83 -10.21
C SER A 39 15.77 8.85 -9.41
N ARG A 40 15.11 9.57 -8.52
CA ARG A 40 15.73 10.57 -7.63
C ARG A 40 15.06 10.58 -6.28
N ARG A 41 15.82 10.89 -5.25
CA ARG A 41 15.35 11.11 -3.89
C ARG A 41 14.59 12.43 -3.82
N LEU A 42 13.45 12.46 -3.10
CA LEU A 42 12.63 13.64 -2.86
C LEU A 42 12.86 14.24 -1.48
N THR A 43 13.05 13.42 -0.45
CA THR A 43 13.18 13.87 0.93
C THR A 43 14.59 13.62 1.47
N TYR A 44 15.13 14.62 2.18
CA TYR A 44 16.51 14.61 2.70
C TYR A 44 16.56 14.92 4.21
N GLU A 45 15.48 15.43 4.77
CA GLU A 45 15.39 15.87 6.15
C GLU A 45 14.70 14.83 7.03
N GLY A 46 15.04 14.85 8.31
CA GLY A 46 14.49 13.96 9.30
C GLY A 46 15.11 12.57 9.28
N ARG A 47 14.74 11.78 10.27
CA ARG A 47 15.24 10.42 10.44
C ARG A 47 14.70 9.49 9.36
N ARG A 48 13.42 9.67 8.99
CA ARG A 48 12.72 8.92 7.93
C ARG A 48 11.53 9.70 7.41
N SER A 49 11.19 9.46 6.16
CA SER A 49 10.00 9.99 5.50
C SER A 49 9.39 8.90 4.64
N GLY A 50 8.08 8.89 4.50
CA GLY A 50 7.39 7.90 3.68
C GLY A 50 5.94 8.24 3.44
N GLU A 51 5.25 7.37 2.73
CA GLU A 51 3.81 7.42 2.53
C GLU A 51 3.32 8.74 1.92
N GLY A 52 3.71 8.97 0.65
CA GLY A 52 3.41 10.20 -0.08
C GLY A 52 2.18 10.06 -0.97
N TYR A 53 1.17 10.93 -0.82
CA TYR A 53 -0.05 10.95 -1.63
C TYR A 53 -0.25 12.31 -2.29
N PHE A 54 -0.66 12.31 -3.56
CA PHE A 54 -0.80 13.52 -4.37
C PHE A 54 -2.18 14.16 -4.26
N SER A 55 -2.22 15.50 -4.44
CA SER A 55 -3.44 16.20 -4.83
C SER A 55 -3.89 15.77 -6.24
N ALA A 56 -5.18 15.88 -6.54
CA ALA A 56 -5.73 15.46 -7.84
C ALA A 56 -5.08 16.15 -9.04
N ASP A 57 -4.57 17.37 -8.86
CA ASP A 57 -3.84 18.13 -9.90
C ASP A 57 -2.33 17.81 -9.95
N GLY A 58 -1.83 16.98 -9.04
CA GLY A 58 -0.43 16.59 -8.94
C GLY A 58 0.51 17.69 -8.42
N ARG A 59 0.01 18.86 -8.04
CA ARG A 59 0.81 19.97 -7.56
C ARG A 59 1.36 19.72 -6.15
N TYR A 60 0.55 19.14 -5.27
CA TYR A 60 0.91 18.91 -3.87
C TYR A 60 1.05 17.42 -3.57
N MET A 61 1.91 17.13 -2.59
CA MET A 61 2.02 15.80 -1.99
C MET A 61 2.07 15.93 -0.47
N VAL A 62 1.16 15.24 0.22
CA VAL A 62 1.27 15.04 1.66
C VAL A 62 2.11 13.80 1.95
N PHE A 63 2.90 13.84 3.02
CA PHE A 63 3.72 12.71 3.45
C PHE A 63 4.00 12.78 4.94
N GLN A 64 4.38 11.66 5.53
CA GLN A 64 4.78 11.62 6.93
C GLN A 64 6.30 11.64 7.08
N SER A 65 6.79 12.31 8.13
CA SER A 65 8.23 12.39 8.41
C SER A 65 8.53 12.58 9.89
N GLU A 66 9.60 11.93 10.38
CA GLU A 66 10.19 12.18 11.70
C GLU A 66 11.27 13.27 11.59
N ARG A 67 10.87 14.56 11.62
CA ARG A 67 11.78 15.71 11.45
C ARG A 67 11.95 16.53 12.71
N ARG A 68 11.00 16.45 13.65
CA ARG A 68 11.01 17.28 14.84
C ARG A 68 11.98 16.74 15.88
N ALA A 69 12.71 17.64 16.52
CA ALA A 69 13.61 17.28 17.62
C ALA A 69 12.84 17.01 18.93
N ASP A 70 11.70 17.67 19.11
CA ASP A 70 10.84 17.62 20.31
C ASP A 70 9.71 16.58 20.20
N ASN A 71 9.48 16.01 18.99
CA ASN A 71 8.52 14.94 18.79
C ASN A 71 9.14 13.80 17.98
N PRO A 72 9.34 12.62 18.59
CA PRO A 72 9.98 11.47 17.94
C PRO A 72 9.06 10.69 17.00
N PHE A 73 7.76 11.03 16.95
CA PHE A 73 6.79 10.38 16.09
C PHE A 73 6.68 11.09 14.74
N TYR A 74 6.08 10.41 13.78
CA TYR A 74 5.74 11.03 12.51
C TYR A 74 4.86 12.26 12.69
N GLN A 75 5.10 13.25 11.85
CA GLN A 75 4.23 14.40 11.62
C GLN A 75 3.96 14.51 10.13
N ILE A 76 2.87 15.19 9.76
CA ILE A 76 2.46 15.34 8.36
C ILE A 76 3.04 16.63 7.79
N TYR A 77 3.57 16.50 6.58
CA TYR A 77 4.14 17.57 5.78
C TYR A 77 3.46 17.64 4.41
N LEU A 78 3.37 18.85 3.87
CA LEU A 78 2.91 19.14 2.52
C LEU A 78 4.09 19.65 1.69
N MET A 79 4.35 19.01 0.56
CA MET A 79 5.33 19.47 -0.44
C MET A 79 4.60 20.08 -1.63
N ASP A 80 4.99 21.28 -2.03
CA ASP A 80 4.55 21.92 -3.27
C ASP A 80 5.57 21.62 -4.38
N PHE A 81 5.16 20.89 -5.40
CA PHE A 81 6.03 20.49 -6.52
C PHE A 81 6.36 21.65 -7.48
N GLU A 82 5.61 22.74 -7.43
CA GLU A 82 5.89 23.93 -8.24
C GLU A 82 7.02 24.77 -7.63
N THR A 83 7.00 24.96 -6.29
CA THR A 83 7.99 25.78 -5.59
C THR A 83 9.11 24.96 -4.98
N GLY A 84 8.90 23.67 -4.70
CA GLY A 84 9.78 22.80 -3.95
C GLY A 84 9.71 23.03 -2.42
N GLU A 85 8.84 23.90 -1.95
CA GLU A 85 8.68 24.19 -0.52
C GLU A 85 7.98 23.04 0.20
N THR A 86 8.36 22.84 1.46
CA THR A 86 7.73 21.86 2.35
C THR A 86 7.31 22.54 3.64
N SER A 87 6.03 22.38 4.02
CA SER A 87 5.46 22.92 5.26
C SER A 87 4.85 21.82 6.12
N GLU A 88 4.88 21.99 7.45
CA GLU A 88 4.21 21.10 8.39
C GLU A 88 2.71 21.37 8.40
N VAL A 89 1.90 20.31 8.39
CA VAL A 89 0.44 20.33 8.39
C VAL A 89 -0.13 19.98 9.76
N SER A 90 0.43 18.96 10.41
CA SER A 90 0.00 18.51 11.74
C SER A 90 0.45 19.46 12.83
N LEU A 91 -0.13 19.33 14.03
CA LEU A 91 0.12 20.26 15.14
C LEU A 91 1.49 20.07 15.83
N GLY A 92 2.26 19.08 15.45
CA GLY A 92 3.55 18.79 16.07
C GLY A 92 3.46 18.08 17.42
N THR A 93 2.26 17.72 17.88
CA THR A 93 2.00 17.02 19.15
C THR A 93 1.39 15.66 18.88
N GLY A 94 1.78 14.67 19.69
CA GLY A 94 1.26 13.30 19.60
C GLY A 94 1.82 12.53 18.41
N LYS A 95 1.25 11.35 18.20
CA LYS A 95 1.52 10.50 17.04
C LYS A 95 0.62 10.97 15.90
N THR A 96 1.16 11.08 14.69
CA THR A 96 0.40 11.48 13.50
C THR A 96 0.83 10.65 12.32
N THR A 97 -0.11 10.19 11.48
CA THR A 97 0.19 9.30 10.35
C THR A 97 -0.88 9.38 9.26
N CYS A 98 -0.60 8.76 8.10
CA CYS A 98 -1.57 8.42 7.04
C CYS A 98 -2.41 9.61 6.58
N ALA A 99 -1.76 10.60 5.95
CA ALA A 99 -2.45 11.77 5.41
C ALA A 99 -2.95 11.53 3.99
N PHE A 100 -4.02 12.23 3.60
CA PHE A 100 -4.57 12.20 2.25
C PHE A 100 -5.16 13.55 1.86
N LEU A 101 -5.06 13.95 0.59
CA LEU A 101 -5.60 15.21 0.08
C LEU A 101 -7.01 15.00 -0.49
N ARG A 102 -7.97 15.85 -0.08
CA ARG A 102 -9.33 15.81 -0.63
C ARG A 102 -9.36 16.32 -2.07
N PRO A 103 -9.87 15.54 -3.04
CA PRO A 103 -10.00 16.00 -4.42
C PRO A 103 -10.84 17.28 -4.52
N GLY A 104 -10.35 18.26 -5.27
CA GLY A 104 -11.06 19.54 -5.50
C GLY A 104 -11.22 20.45 -4.29
N SER A 105 -10.46 20.23 -3.21
CA SER A 105 -10.57 20.98 -1.95
C SER A 105 -9.19 21.33 -1.38
N ASN A 106 -9.16 22.19 -0.36
CA ASN A 106 -7.98 22.49 0.45
C ASN A 106 -7.86 21.60 1.70
N GLU A 107 -8.75 20.64 1.87
CA GLU A 107 -8.73 19.75 3.03
C GLU A 107 -7.67 18.65 2.90
N ILE A 108 -7.00 18.39 4.01
CA ILE A 108 -6.06 17.30 4.19
C ILE A 108 -6.57 16.43 5.34
N LEU A 109 -6.72 15.12 5.09
CA LEU A 109 -6.92 14.11 6.15
C LEU A 109 -5.58 13.75 6.78
N PHE A 110 -5.61 13.43 8.06
CA PHE A 110 -4.56 12.70 8.75
C PHE A 110 -5.12 12.03 10.00
N SER A 111 -4.44 11.03 10.50
CA SER A 111 -4.78 10.40 11.77
C SER A 111 -3.82 10.86 12.86
N SER A 112 -4.34 11.15 14.07
CA SER A 112 -3.51 11.72 15.13
C SER A 112 -4.07 11.45 16.53
N THR A 113 -3.15 11.38 17.51
CA THR A 113 -3.45 11.33 18.95
C THR A 113 -3.27 12.70 19.64
N HIS A 114 -3.17 13.81 18.90
CA HIS A 114 -2.85 15.12 19.49
C HIS A 114 -3.88 15.62 20.54
N HIS A 115 -5.08 15.07 20.53
CA HIS A 115 -6.12 15.36 21.53
C HIS A 115 -5.95 14.58 22.83
N ASP A 116 -5.16 13.49 22.85
CA ASP A 116 -4.89 12.72 24.04
C ASP A 116 -4.07 13.57 25.04
N PRO A 117 -4.56 13.81 26.26
CA PRO A 117 -3.83 14.57 27.28
C PRO A 117 -2.48 13.94 27.66
N GLU A 118 -2.29 12.63 27.37
CA GLU A 118 -1.05 11.92 27.64
C GLU A 118 -0.03 12.02 26.50
N SER A 119 -0.38 12.62 25.36
CA SER A 119 0.48 12.68 24.17
C SER A 119 1.89 13.19 24.44
N LEU A 120 2.02 14.27 25.24
CA LEU A 120 3.35 14.82 25.60
C LEU A 120 4.15 13.87 26.49
N ARG A 121 3.49 13.10 27.35
CA ARG A 121 4.14 12.05 28.16
C ARG A 121 4.70 10.95 27.27
N TRP A 122 3.90 10.47 26.32
CA TRP A 122 4.35 9.43 25.35
C TRP A 122 5.52 9.93 24.49
N GLN A 123 5.51 11.21 24.06
CA GLN A 123 6.62 11.83 23.34
C GLN A 123 7.91 11.79 24.18
N GLN A 124 7.83 12.21 25.45
CA GLN A 124 8.99 12.24 26.32
C GLN A 124 9.53 10.84 26.63
N GLU A 125 8.66 9.87 26.91
CA GLU A 125 9.05 8.49 27.16
C GLU A 125 9.77 7.88 25.94
N GLU A 126 9.32 8.16 24.71
CA GLU A 126 9.99 7.71 23.48
C GLU A 126 11.34 8.40 23.27
N LEU A 127 11.44 9.71 23.55
CA LEU A 127 12.71 10.43 23.51
C LEU A 127 13.74 9.87 24.50
N ASP A 128 13.30 9.61 25.73
CA ASP A 128 14.13 9.03 26.77
C ASP A 128 14.57 7.58 26.41
N PHE A 129 13.65 6.80 25.82
CA PHE A 129 13.99 5.47 25.33
C PHE A 129 15.08 5.55 24.25
N ARG A 130 14.93 6.42 23.24
CA ARG A 130 15.93 6.62 22.19
C ARG A 130 17.27 7.10 22.73
N ALA A 131 17.24 8.01 23.69
CA ALA A 131 18.46 8.52 24.36
C ALA A 131 19.18 7.46 25.20
N SER A 132 18.45 6.45 25.69
CA SER A 132 19.04 5.35 26.50
C SER A 132 19.93 4.40 25.67
N GLY A 133 19.92 4.47 24.36
CA GLY A 133 20.62 3.56 23.44
C GLY A 133 20.10 2.11 23.46
N LYS A 134 18.97 1.85 24.10
CA LYS A 134 18.30 0.54 24.04
C LYS A 134 17.65 0.34 22.69
N GLU A 135 17.63 -0.90 22.23
CA GLU A 135 16.95 -1.28 20.99
C GLU A 135 15.66 -2.05 21.32
N ARG A 136 14.65 -1.87 20.50
CA ARG A 136 13.45 -2.70 20.47
C ARG A 136 13.15 -3.11 19.03
N ARG A 137 12.51 -4.27 18.85
CA ARG A 137 12.00 -4.66 17.54
C ARG A 137 10.98 -3.63 17.08
N TYR A 138 11.10 -3.21 15.83
CA TYR A 138 10.08 -2.35 15.21
C TYR A 138 8.73 -3.06 15.20
N SER A 139 7.70 -2.36 15.65
CA SER A 139 6.29 -2.72 15.48
C SER A 139 5.51 -1.45 15.21
N TRP A 140 4.42 -1.54 14.45
CA TRP A 140 3.50 -0.44 14.32
C TRP A 140 2.76 -0.22 15.64
N ASP A 141 2.47 1.02 15.96
CA ASP A 141 1.81 1.41 17.19
C ASP A 141 0.33 1.68 16.91
N TYR A 142 -0.52 0.72 17.25
CA TYR A 142 -1.98 0.81 17.11
C TYR A 142 -2.58 1.52 18.33
N ASP A 143 -2.30 2.81 18.46
CA ASP A 143 -2.74 3.61 19.60
C ASP A 143 -4.27 3.74 19.62
N PRO A 144 -4.97 3.33 20.71
CA PRO A 144 -6.42 3.40 20.79
C PRO A 144 -7.01 4.81 20.86
N GLU A 145 -6.18 5.83 21.02
CA GLU A 145 -6.57 7.24 20.98
C GLU A 145 -6.29 7.87 19.60
N MET A 146 -6.00 7.06 18.56
CA MET A 146 -5.80 7.55 17.20
C MET A 146 -7.14 7.82 16.53
N ASP A 147 -7.36 9.06 16.08
CA ASP A 147 -8.55 9.50 15.36
C ASP A 147 -8.24 10.18 14.03
N VAL A 148 -9.20 10.15 13.12
CA VAL A 148 -9.14 10.82 11.83
C VAL A 148 -9.55 12.28 11.96
N TYR A 149 -8.74 13.17 11.41
CA TYR A 149 -8.96 14.62 11.33
C TYR A 149 -8.95 15.10 9.88
N ALA A 150 -9.73 16.15 9.62
CA ALA A 150 -9.59 16.98 8.44
C ALA A 150 -9.08 18.36 8.84
N VAL A 151 -8.12 18.91 8.09
CA VAL A 151 -7.62 20.27 8.26
C VAL A 151 -7.72 21.02 6.93
N ASP A 152 -8.27 22.21 6.96
CA ASP A 152 -8.16 23.14 5.84
C ASP A 152 -6.78 23.79 5.83
N ARG A 153 -6.00 23.58 4.77
CA ARG A 153 -4.59 24.02 4.70
C ARG A 153 -4.43 25.54 4.56
N GLU A 154 -5.47 26.27 4.18
CA GLU A 154 -5.41 27.74 4.05
C GLU A 154 -5.79 28.43 5.34
N THR A 155 -6.82 27.95 6.03
CA THR A 155 -7.32 28.56 7.27
C THR A 155 -6.72 27.93 8.52
N GLY A 156 -6.22 26.70 8.44
CA GLY A 156 -5.77 25.92 9.60
C GLY A 156 -6.90 25.38 10.46
N GLU A 157 -8.17 25.54 10.05
CA GLU A 157 -9.31 24.99 10.75
C GLU A 157 -9.29 23.47 10.73
N GLN A 158 -9.42 22.85 11.92
CA GLN A 158 -9.42 21.40 12.07
C GLN A 158 -10.77 20.88 12.53
N LYS A 159 -11.15 19.73 12.01
CA LYS A 159 -12.33 19.00 12.41
C LYS A 159 -11.96 17.54 12.74
N ARG A 160 -12.31 17.09 13.94
CA ARG A 160 -12.22 15.67 14.31
C ARG A 160 -13.39 14.91 13.68
N LEU A 161 -13.11 13.90 12.86
CA LEU A 161 -14.11 13.14 12.11
C LEU A 161 -14.50 11.83 12.81
N THR A 162 -13.59 11.27 13.61
CA THR A 162 -13.86 10.08 14.43
C THR A 162 -13.55 10.38 15.90
N ASN A 163 -14.19 9.66 16.82
CA ASN A 163 -14.00 9.81 18.27
C ASN A 163 -14.33 8.52 19.05
N ALA A 164 -14.43 7.40 18.36
CA ALA A 164 -14.58 6.10 19.00
C ALA A 164 -13.22 5.63 19.53
N ARG A 165 -13.22 5.00 20.71
CA ARG A 165 -11.98 4.39 21.20
C ARG A 165 -11.58 3.25 20.27
N GLY A 166 -10.33 3.24 19.85
CA GLY A 166 -9.74 2.29 18.92
C GLY A 166 -8.82 3.03 17.95
N TYR A 167 -8.01 2.29 17.22
CA TYR A 167 -7.12 2.87 16.20
C TYR A 167 -7.95 3.22 14.96
N ASP A 168 -8.32 4.49 14.78
CA ASP A 168 -8.96 5.01 13.58
C ASP A 168 -7.91 5.71 12.71
N ALA A 169 -7.51 5.08 11.59
CA ALA A 169 -6.41 5.59 10.76
C ALA A 169 -6.46 5.10 9.31
N GLU A 170 -5.41 5.42 8.55
CA GLU A 170 -5.22 4.98 7.17
C GLU A 170 -6.38 5.42 6.26
N ALA A 171 -6.82 6.66 6.45
CA ALA A 171 -8.00 7.21 5.80
C ALA A 171 -7.69 7.77 4.41
N GLY A 172 -8.57 7.49 3.44
CA GLY A 172 -8.50 8.01 2.07
C GLY A 172 -9.85 8.47 1.55
N TYR A 173 -9.87 9.61 0.82
CA TYR A 173 -11.07 10.10 0.15
C TYR A 173 -11.42 9.30 -1.11
N SER A 174 -12.72 9.22 -1.42
CA SER A 174 -13.21 8.83 -2.73
C SER A 174 -12.81 9.86 -3.81
N PRO A 175 -12.77 9.46 -5.09
CA PRO A 175 -12.39 10.37 -6.19
C PRO A 175 -13.27 11.62 -6.32
N ASP A 176 -14.53 11.55 -5.89
CA ASP A 176 -15.46 12.69 -5.85
C ASP A 176 -15.33 13.50 -4.55
N GLY A 177 -14.53 13.05 -3.57
CA GLY A 177 -14.32 13.71 -2.29
C GLY A 177 -15.50 13.64 -1.32
N GLU A 178 -16.53 12.82 -1.59
CA GLU A 178 -17.76 12.75 -0.79
C GLU A 178 -17.71 11.67 0.31
N TRP A 179 -16.84 10.67 0.16
CA TRP A 179 -16.68 9.56 1.07
C TRP A 179 -15.24 9.40 1.55
N ILE A 180 -15.08 8.79 2.72
CA ILE A 180 -13.80 8.40 3.31
C ILE A 180 -13.86 6.92 3.65
N VAL A 181 -12.85 6.15 3.23
CA VAL A 181 -12.58 4.80 3.76
C VAL A 181 -11.44 4.89 4.78
N PHE A 182 -11.49 4.06 5.82
CA PHE A 182 -10.47 4.06 6.87
C PHE A 182 -10.41 2.71 7.57
N SER A 183 -9.31 2.44 8.28
CA SER A 183 -9.16 1.28 9.16
C SER A 183 -9.58 1.64 10.57
N SER A 184 -10.27 0.73 11.27
CA SER A 184 -10.68 0.95 12.65
C SER A 184 -10.64 -0.33 13.47
N MET A 185 -10.21 -0.21 14.73
CA MET A 185 -10.24 -1.28 15.73
C MET A 185 -11.33 -1.05 16.79
N ARG A 186 -12.24 -0.09 16.58
CA ARG A 186 -13.27 0.31 17.54
C ARG A 186 -14.18 -0.82 18.00
N ASP A 187 -14.45 -1.81 17.14
CA ASP A 187 -15.30 -2.96 17.48
C ASP A 187 -14.80 -3.70 18.72
N ALA A 188 -13.48 -3.78 18.92
CA ALA A 188 -12.89 -4.38 20.11
C ALA A 188 -13.17 -3.61 21.41
N TYR A 189 -13.52 -2.33 21.31
CA TYR A 189 -13.80 -1.46 22.47
C TYR A 189 -15.29 -1.17 22.65
N GLU A 190 -16.13 -1.42 21.63
CA GLU A 190 -17.56 -1.13 21.62
C GLU A 190 -18.43 -2.35 22.01
N ARG A 191 -17.87 -3.56 22.00
CA ARG A 191 -18.57 -4.80 22.38
C ARG A 191 -17.90 -5.53 23.54
N GLU A 192 -18.64 -6.43 24.18
CA GLU A 192 -18.07 -7.37 25.14
C GLU A 192 -17.19 -8.40 24.41
N LEU A 193 -15.94 -8.51 24.85
CA LEU A 193 -14.98 -9.49 24.33
C LEU A 193 -14.97 -10.75 25.20
N SER A 194 -14.79 -11.92 24.59
CA SER A 194 -14.46 -13.15 25.30
C SER A 194 -13.11 -13.03 26.00
N ALA A 195 -12.81 -13.92 26.95
CA ALA A 195 -11.53 -13.92 27.64
C ALA A 195 -10.33 -14.17 26.69
N GLU A 196 -10.56 -14.89 25.60
CA GLU A 196 -9.55 -15.14 24.56
C GLU A 196 -9.31 -13.88 23.72
N GLU A 197 -10.37 -13.23 23.25
CA GLU A 197 -10.27 -11.96 22.52
C GLU A 197 -9.65 -10.84 23.35
N GLN A 198 -9.95 -10.74 24.65
CA GLN A 198 -9.29 -9.78 25.54
C GLN A 198 -7.78 -9.98 25.57
N LYS A 199 -7.33 -11.24 25.70
CA LYS A 199 -5.91 -11.57 25.65
C LYS A 199 -5.29 -11.26 24.28
N THR A 200 -6.01 -11.50 23.19
CA THR A 200 -5.57 -11.14 21.84
C THR A 200 -5.42 -9.64 21.70
N LEU A 201 -6.39 -8.85 22.19
CA LEU A 201 -6.32 -7.38 22.16
C LEU A 201 -5.10 -6.82 22.93
N GLU A 202 -4.71 -7.45 24.03
CA GLU A 202 -3.52 -7.05 24.81
C GLU A 202 -2.20 -7.33 24.06
N VAL A 203 -2.15 -8.39 23.24
CA VAL A 203 -0.91 -8.85 22.58
C VAL A 203 -0.81 -8.35 21.15
N ASP A 204 -1.92 -8.35 20.43
CA ASP A 204 -2.03 -7.98 19.02
C ASP A 204 -3.36 -7.26 18.74
N PRO A 205 -3.47 -5.97 19.03
CA PRO A 205 -4.67 -5.19 18.75
C PRO A 205 -5.03 -5.15 17.25
N ALA A 206 -4.04 -5.36 16.36
CA ALA A 206 -4.26 -5.38 14.91
C ALA A 206 -5.26 -6.46 14.47
N TYR A 207 -5.37 -7.56 15.21
CA TYR A 207 -6.33 -8.63 14.97
C TYR A 207 -7.78 -8.13 14.78
N PHE A 208 -8.13 -6.99 15.37
CA PHE A 208 -9.46 -6.39 15.33
C PHE A 208 -9.62 -5.28 14.28
N GLY A 209 -8.60 -5.08 13.43
CA GLY A 209 -8.62 -4.05 12.40
C GLY A 209 -9.57 -4.39 11.27
N GLU A 210 -10.50 -3.47 10.97
CA GLU A 210 -11.53 -3.63 9.97
C GLU A 210 -11.67 -2.38 9.09
N ILE A 211 -12.16 -2.54 7.87
CA ILE A 211 -12.44 -1.42 6.98
C ILE A 211 -13.80 -0.81 7.28
N TYR A 212 -13.82 0.50 7.41
CA TYR A 212 -15.00 1.33 7.57
C TYR A 212 -15.10 2.35 6.43
N ILE A 213 -16.32 2.83 6.20
CA ILE A 213 -16.63 3.93 5.28
C ILE A 213 -17.47 4.97 6.02
N MET A 214 -17.28 6.25 5.71
CA MET A 214 -18.07 7.36 6.23
C MET A 214 -18.22 8.46 5.19
N LYS A 215 -19.16 9.38 5.40
CA LYS A 215 -19.22 10.64 4.66
C LYS A 215 -18.00 11.51 4.96
N ALA A 216 -17.63 12.39 4.02
CA ALA A 216 -16.51 13.32 4.20
C ALA A 216 -16.66 14.24 5.42
N ASP A 217 -17.87 14.45 5.91
CA ASP A 217 -18.14 15.22 7.13
C ASP A 217 -18.03 14.40 8.43
N GLY A 218 -17.67 13.11 8.36
CA GLY A 218 -17.55 12.19 9.50
C GLY A 218 -18.85 11.49 9.89
N THR A 219 -19.97 11.73 9.18
CA THR A 219 -21.25 11.08 9.44
C THR A 219 -21.39 9.75 8.70
N GLU A 220 -22.46 9.00 8.99
CA GLU A 220 -22.82 7.72 8.33
C GLU A 220 -21.68 6.67 8.37
N GLN A 221 -20.98 6.56 9.49
CA GLN A 221 -19.90 5.59 9.67
C GLN A 221 -20.46 4.16 9.63
N LYS A 222 -19.89 3.33 8.76
CA LYS A 222 -20.34 1.95 8.54
C LYS A 222 -19.14 1.00 8.38
N ARG A 223 -19.15 -0.13 9.09
CA ARG A 223 -18.18 -1.23 8.93
C ARG A 223 -18.45 -2.00 7.63
N LEU A 224 -17.40 -2.32 6.87
CA LEU A 224 -17.46 -3.05 5.60
C LEU A 224 -16.89 -4.47 5.69
N THR A 225 -15.94 -4.72 6.59
CA THR A 225 -15.34 -6.05 6.79
C THR A 225 -15.56 -6.56 8.21
N SER A 226 -15.45 -7.88 8.40
CA SER A 226 -15.67 -8.54 9.70
C SER A 226 -14.97 -9.89 9.77
N VAL A 227 -13.71 -9.95 9.40
CA VAL A 227 -12.91 -11.19 9.33
C VAL A 227 -11.76 -11.11 10.32
N PRO A 228 -11.48 -12.18 11.12
CA PRO A 228 -10.33 -12.21 11.99
C PRO A 228 -9.02 -11.92 11.25
N GLY A 229 -8.18 -11.07 11.83
CA GLY A 229 -6.96 -10.56 11.23
C GLY A 229 -7.10 -9.10 10.81
N TYR A 230 -5.98 -8.46 10.47
CA TYR A 230 -5.95 -7.05 10.17
C TYR A 230 -6.38 -6.75 8.73
N ASP A 231 -7.51 -6.06 8.57
CA ASP A 231 -7.89 -5.38 7.33
C ASP A 231 -7.49 -3.90 7.43
N GLY A 232 -6.63 -3.41 6.54
CA GLY A 232 -6.11 -2.05 6.63
C GLY A 232 -5.59 -1.45 5.35
N GLY A 233 -5.29 -0.12 5.38
CA GLY A 233 -4.79 0.67 4.27
C GLY A 233 -5.74 0.70 3.07
N PRO A 234 -7.03 1.08 3.28
CA PRO A 234 -8.00 1.09 2.20
C PRO A 234 -7.85 2.32 1.32
N PHE A 235 -8.03 2.12 0.00
CA PHE A 235 -8.14 3.21 -0.98
C PHE A 235 -9.28 2.92 -1.95
N PHE A 236 -9.88 3.97 -2.50
CA PHE A 236 -10.82 3.81 -3.61
C PHE A 236 -10.09 3.54 -4.93
N PHE A 237 -10.75 2.80 -5.81
CA PHE A 237 -10.38 2.77 -7.22
C PHE A 237 -10.64 4.13 -7.86
N PRO A 238 -9.96 4.47 -8.99
CA PRO A 238 -10.13 5.75 -9.68
C PRO A 238 -11.56 6.03 -10.16
N ASP A 239 -12.37 5.00 -10.41
CA ASP A 239 -13.78 5.10 -10.79
C ASP A 239 -14.73 5.30 -9.58
N GLY A 240 -14.23 5.15 -8.35
CA GLY A 240 -15.01 5.25 -7.13
C GLY A 240 -15.94 4.05 -6.84
N GLU A 241 -15.94 3.02 -7.67
CA GLU A 241 -16.88 1.89 -7.55
C GLU A 241 -16.39 0.80 -6.58
N ARG A 242 -15.08 0.71 -6.38
CA ARG A 242 -14.44 -0.32 -5.55
C ARG A 242 -13.45 0.28 -4.57
N ILE A 243 -13.15 -0.51 -3.53
CA ILE A 243 -12.12 -0.26 -2.51
C ILE A 243 -11.08 -1.37 -2.63
N ILE A 244 -9.81 -1.01 -2.53
CA ILE A 244 -8.67 -1.91 -2.40
C ILE A 244 -8.10 -1.78 -1.00
N TRP A 245 -7.64 -2.90 -0.41
CA TRP A 245 -6.99 -2.91 0.90
C TRP A 245 -6.04 -4.10 1.04
N ARG A 246 -5.29 -4.16 2.14
CA ARG A 246 -4.55 -5.35 2.53
C ARG A 246 -5.30 -6.10 3.63
N ARG A 247 -5.33 -7.43 3.53
CA ARG A 247 -5.85 -8.34 4.55
C ARG A 247 -4.75 -9.24 5.05
N PHE A 248 -4.51 -9.21 6.34
CA PHE A 248 -3.62 -10.16 7.00
C PHE A 248 -4.36 -11.46 7.30
N SER A 249 -3.62 -12.56 7.26
CA SER A 249 -4.08 -13.83 7.81
C SER A 249 -4.32 -13.70 9.33
N GLU A 250 -5.20 -14.52 9.88
CA GLU A 250 -5.56 -14.49 11.30
C GLU A 250 -4.34 -14.57 12.24
N ASN A 251 -3.27 -15.26 11.83
CA ASN A 251 -2.03 -15.37 12.61
C ASN A 251 -1.02 -14.22 12.34
N GLY A 252 -1.36 -13.25 11.51
CA GLY A 252 -0.53 -12.08 11.17
C GLY A 252 0.75 -12.37 10.37
N LEU A 253 0.94 -13.61 9.87
CA LEU A 253 2.20 -14.01 9.21
C LEU A 253 2.24 -13.69 7.71
N THR A 254 1.09 -13.61 7.06
CA THR A 254 0.95 -13.29 5.64
C THR A 254 -0.08 -12.19 5.46
N ALA A 255 0.00 -11.49 4.33
CA ALA A 255 -1.00 -10.51 3.94
C ALA A 255 -1.17 -10.53 2.43
N ASP A 256 -2.40 -10.33 1.98
CA ASP A 256 -2.74 -10.26 0.58
C ASP A 256 -3.53 -8.99 0.24
N VAL A 257 -3.43 -8.58 -1.02
CA VAL A 257 -4.22 -7.48 -1.57
C VAL A 257 -5.60 -8.00 -1.93
N TRP A 258 -6.63 -7.27 -1.50
CA TRP A 258 -8.04 -7.57 -1.71
C TRP A 258 -8.76 -6.37 -2.31
N SER A 259 -9.87 -6.61 -3.00
CA SER A 259 -10.80 -5.55 -3.45
C SER A 259 -12.26 -5.93 -3.16
N MET A 260 -13.12 -4.92 -2.96
CA MET A 260 -14.56 -5.06 -2.76
C MET A 260 -15.31 -3.90 -3.41
N LYS A 261 -16.62 -4.04 -3.59
CA LYS A 261 -17.48 -2.89 -3.88
C LYS A 261 -17.57 -1.96 -2.67
N THR A 262 -17.91 -0.70 -2.89
CA THR A 262 -18.02 0.32 -1.82
C THR A 262 -19.09 0.02 -0.77
N ASP A 263 -20.03 -0.89 -1.06
CA ASP A 263 -21.02 -1.38 -0.08
C ASP A 263 -20.52 -2.54 0.81
N GLY A 264 -19.28 -3.04 0.58
CA GLY A 264 -18.63 -4.16 1.27
C GLY A 264 -18.86 -5.53 0.62
N THR A 265 -19.61 -5.59 -0.49
CA THR A 265 -19.90 -6.85 -1.23
C THR A 265 -18.83 -7.16 -2.28
N ASP A 266 -18.90 -8.35 -2.89
CA ASP A 266 -18.02 -8.79 -3.99
C ASP A 266 -16.53 -8.69 -3.61
N GLN A 267 -16.16 -9.22 -2.44
CA GLN A 267 -14.77 -9.27 -1.96
C GLN A 267 -13.96 -10.27 -2.80
N ARG A 268 -12.78 -9.84 -3.28
CA ARG A 268 -11.90 -10.64 -4.15
C ARG A 268 -10.46 -10.54 -3.70
N GLN A 269 -9.78 -11.67 -3.59
CA GLN A 269 -8.34 -11.74 -3.36
C GLN A 269 -7.58 -11.53 -4.68
N LEU A 270 -6.64 -10.60 -4.71
CA LEU A 270 -5.89 -10.21 -5.90
C LEU A 270 -4.46 -10.76 -5.92
N THR A 271 -3.89 -11.07 -4.75
CA THR A 271 -2.57 -11.70 -4.61
C THR A 271 -2.64 -12.95 -3.76
N ASP A 272 -1.67 -13.86 -3.94
CA ASP A 272 -1.53 -15.09 -3.15
C ASP A 272 -0.05 -15.53 -3.16
N PHE A 273 0.79 -14.70 -2.54
CA PHE A 273 2.23 -14.97 -2.50
C PHE A 273 2.67 -15.88 -1.34
N GLY A 274 1.78 -16.15 -0.37
CA GLY A 274 2.16 -16.80 0.88
C GLY A 274 3.18 -15.99 1.69
N SER A 275 3.23 -14.68 1.48
CA SER A 275 4.10 -13.70 2.12
C SER A 275 3.32 -12.44 2.43
N MET A 276 3.97 -11.37 2.89
CA MET A 276 3.28 -10.08 3.06
C MET A 276 3.19 -9.35 1.72
N SER A 277 1.95 -9.10 1.25
CA SER A 277 1.62 -8.19 0.15
C SER A 277 0.77 -7.05 0.71
N TRP A 278 1.28 -5.82 0.72
CA TRP A 278 0.64 -4.70 1.41
C TRP A 278 0.83 -3.36 0.70
N ALA A 279 0.22 -2.29 1.25
CA ALA A 279 0.25 -0.94 0.69
C ALA A 279 -0.17 -0.89 -0.80
N PRO A 280 -1.35 -1.47 -1.15
CA PRO A 280 -1.82 -1.45 -2.52
C PRO A 280 -2.26 -0.05 -2.93
N TYR A 281 -2.01 0.32 -4.19
CA TYR A 281 -2.53 1.54 -4.80
C TYR A 281 -2.84 1.32 -6.28
N VAL A 282 -4.01 1.78 -6.72
CA VAL A 282 -4.44 1.57 -8.12
C VAL A 282 -3.81 2.61 -9.03
N HIS A 283 -3.27 2.19 -10.18
CA HIS A 283 -2.81 3.13 -11.21
C HIS A 283 -3.99 3.97 -11.74
N PRO A 284 -3.81 5.28 -12.06
CA PRO A 284 -4.89 6.15 -12.53
C PRO A 284 -5.65 5.64 -13.77
N SER A 285 -5.03 4.79 -14.61
CA SER A 285 -5.73 4.13 -15.72
C SER A 285 -6.81 3.13 -15.28
N GLY A 286 -6.77 2.66 -14.02
CA GLY A 286 -7.66 1.61 -13.53
C GLY A 286 -7.33 0.20 -14.02
N GLU A 287 -6.18 -0.03 -14.70
CA GLU A 287 -5.86 -1.30 -15.34
C GLU A 287 -5.04 -2.25 -14.46
N TYR A 288 -4.26 -1.70 -13.51
CA TYR A 288 -3.42 -2.48 -12.61
C TYR A 288 -3.18 -1.77 -11.28
N ILE A 289 -2.62 -2.53 -10.35
CA ILE A 289 -2.40 -2.17 -8.96
C ILE A 289 -0.91 -2.27 -8.68
N PHE A 290 -0.35 -1.25 -8.00
CA PHE A 290 0.93 -1.34 -7.33
C PHE A 290 0.75 -1.90 -5.92
N PHE A 291 1.71 -2.63 -5.43
CA PHE A 291 1.78 -3.04 -4.03
C PHE A 291 3.23 -3.39 -3.65
N ALA A 292 3.51 -3.49 -2.36
CA ALA A 292 4.81 -3.94 -1.85
C ALA A 292 4.72 -5.38 -1.34
N SER A 293 5.76 -6.19 -1.55
CA SER A 293 5.82 -7.55 -1.00
C SER A 293 7.21 -7.96 -0.58
N ASN A 294 7.29 -8.75 0.51
CA ASN A 294 8.52 -9.38 0.98
C ASN A 294 8.69 -10.82 0.47
N LYS A 295 8.09 -11.16 -0.67
CA LYS A 295 8.20 -12.48 -1.29
C LYS A 295 9.64 -12.97 -1.45
N LEU A 296 10.57 -12.05 -1.68
CA LEU A 296 11.99 -12.35 -1.92
C LEU A 296 12.84 -12.47 -0.65
N GLY A 297 12.25 -12.23 0.53
CA GLY A 297 12.93 -12.34 1.81
C GLY A 297 12.27 -11.48 2.88
N PHE A 298 12.24 -11.95 4.12
CA PHE A 298 11.49 -11.35 5.22
C PHE A 298 11.72 -9.84 5.41
N SER A 299 12.94 -9.36 5.21
CA SER A 299 13.31 -7.94 5.33
C SER A 299 13.53 -7.24 3.99
N ASN A 300 13.25 -7.91 2.86
CA ASN A 300 13.40 -7.37 1.52
C ASN A 300 12.03 -7.14 0.89
N PHE A 301 11.54 -5.90 0.99
CA PHE A 301 10.29 -5.49 0.36
C PHE A 301 10.58 -4.83 -0.98
N GLU A 302 9.90 -5.30 -2.00
CA GLU A 302 9.97 -4.74 -3.35
C GLU A 302 8.58 -4.32 -3.83
N VAL A 303 8.54 -3.37 -4.75
CA VAL A 303 7.31 -2.97 -5.45
C VAL A 303 7.00 -3.98 -6.54
N PHE A 304 5.74 -4.37 -6.61
CA PHE A 304 5.16 -5.24 -7.64
C PHE A 304 3.95 -4.56 -8.28
N ILE A 305 3.54 -5.07 -9.45
CA ILE A 305 2.27 -4.75 -10.09
C ILE A 305 1.47 -6.03 -10.36
N VAL A 306 0.14 -5.93 -10.33
CA VAL A 306 -0.81 -6.99 -10.69
C VAL A 306 -2.01 -6.40 -11.41
N ASP A 307 -2.64 -7.15 -12.32
CA ASP A 307 -3.88 -6.73 -12.98
C ASP A 307 -5.02 -6.55 -11.96
N VAL A 308 -5.94 -5.62 -12.20
CA VAL A 308 -7.03 -5.29 -11.26
C VAL A 308 -7.97 -6.46 -10.96
N ALA A 309 -8.01 -7.47 -11.81
CA ALA A 309 -8.79 -8.69 -11.59
C ALA A 309 -8.01 -9.76 -10.79
N GLY A 310 -6.69 -9.59 -10.59
CA GLY A 310 -5.83 -10.56 -9.92
C GLY A 310 -5.72 -11.89 -10.66
N THR A 311 -5.83 -11.89 -11.99
CA THR A 311 -5.82 -13.10 -12.83
C THR A 311 -4.43 -13.50 -13.29
N LYS A 312 -3.46 -12.62 -13.16
CA LYS A 312 -2.06 -12.82 -13.57
C LYS A 312 -1.14 -12.95 -12.37
N GLU A 313 -0.02 -13.64 -12.57
CA GLU A 313 1.08 -13.57 -11.60
C GLU A 313 1.61 -12.15 -11.52
N PRO A 314 1.85 -11.60 -10.31
CA PRO A 314 2.39 -10.26 -10.17
C PRO A 314 3.79 -10.13 -10.76
N VAL A 315 4.08 -8.93 -11.29
CA VAL A 315 5.37 -8.57 -11.91
C VAL A 315 6.16 -7.68 -10.97
N GLN A 316 7.43 -8.00 -10.72
CA GLN A 316 8.35 -7.21 -9.91
C GLN A 316 8.79 -5.95 -10.65
N VAL A 317 8.85 -4.82 -9.92
CA VAL A 317 9.20 -3.49 -10.43
C VAL A 317 10.53 -3.00 -9.89
N THR A 318 10.77 -3.12 -8.57
CA THR A 318 12.02 -2.69 -7.93
C THR A 318 12.90 -3.89 -7.58
N TYR A 319 14.22 -3.66 -7.48
CA TYR A 319 15.21 -4.74 -7.34
C TYR A 319 16.35 -4.35 -6.39
N THR A 320 16.11 -3.46 -5.44
CA THR A 320 17.13 -3.00 -4.51
C THR A 320 16.93 -3.61 -3.13
N ASP A 321 17.91 -4.38 -2.65
CA ASP A 321 17.85 -4.97 -1.31
C ASP A 321 17.45 -3.97 -0.23
N GLY A 322 16.46 -4.34 0.58
CA GLY A 322 15.98 -3.54 1.71
C GLY A 322 14.48 -3.28 1.64
N PHE A 323 14.08 -2.04 1.79
CA PHE A 323 12.68 -1.64 1.77
C PHE A 323 12.41 -0.71 0.59
N ASP A 324 11.65 -1.20 -0.37
CA ASP A 324 10.97 -0.42 -1.40
C ASP A 324 9.46 -0.70 -1.26
N GLY A 325 8.68 0.31 -0.89
CA GLY A 325 7.26 0.11 -0.60
C GLY A 325 6.45 1.39 -0.60
N LEU A 326 5.14 1.28 -0.29
CA LEU A 326 4.20 2.40 -0.32
C LEU A 326 4.21 3.12 -1.70
N PRO A 327 4.05 2.38 -2.80
CA PRO A 327 4.11 2.94 -4.14
C PRO A 327 2.86 3.72 -4.47
N VAL A 328 3.00 4.97 -4.95
CA VAL A 328 1.89 5.84 -5.34
C VAL A 328 2.23 6.52 -6.66
N PRO A 329 1.46 6.27 -7.73
CA PRO A 329 1.64 6.98 -9.01
C PRO A 329 1.19 8.44 -8.91
N THR A 330 1.76 9.32 -9.74
CA THR A 330 1.20 10.66 -9.95
C THR A 330 -0.18 10.57 -10.58
N PRO A 331 -1.07 11.57 -10.39
CA PRO A 331 -2.43 11.54 -10.95
C PRO A 331 -2.49 11.42 -12.48
N ASP A 332 -1.45 11.84 -13.18
CA ASP A 332 -1.32 11.68 -14.64
C ASP A 332 -0.71 10.31 -15.05
N GLY A 333 -0.37 9.46 -14.07
CA GLY A 333 0.19 8.13 -14.28
C GLY A 333 1.61 8.09 -14.86
N LYS A 334 2.32 9.23 -14.95
CA LYS A 334 3.63 9.28 -15.61
C LYS A 334 4.83 9.11 -14.69
N GLN A 335 4.63 9.25 -13.40
CA GLN A 335 5.68 9.04 -12.41
C GLN A 335 5.17 8.14 -11.29
N LEU A 336 6.09 7.47 -10.60
CA LEU A 336 5.87 6.69 -9.40
C LEU A 336 6.67 7.29 -8.26
N VAL A 337 6.02 7.49 -7.10
CA VAL A 337 6.67 7.78 -5.83
C VAL A 337 6.61 6.53 -4.97
N TRP A 338 7.68 6.25 -4.24
CA TRP A 338 7.71 5.16 -3.25
C TRP A 338 8.66 5.50 -2.09
N THR A 339 8.50 4.82 -0.99
CA THR A 339 9.43 4.88 0.14
C THR A 339 10.53 3.86 -0.07
N SER A 340 11.80 4.30 0.03
CA SER A 340 12.96 3.43 -0.19
C SER A 340 14.02 3.59 0.90
N SER A 341 14.63 2.47 1.29
CA SER A 341 15.81 2.44 2.16
C SER A 341 17.12 2.23 1.40
N ARG A 342 17.13 2.42 0.07
CA ARG A 342 18.31 2.23 -0.80
C ARG A 342 19.53 3.10 -0.44
N HIS A 343 19.33 4.16 0.34
CA HIS A 343 20.42 4.92 0.97
C HIS A 343 20.80 4.26 2.30
N LYS A 344 21.87 3.48 2.27
CA LYS A 344 22.37 2.73 3.44
C LYS A 344 22.71 3.66 4.61
N GLY A 345 22.25 3.30 5.81
CA GLY A 345 22.55 4.02 7.06
C GLY A 345 21.57 5.15 7.39
N GLU A 346 20.62 5.43 6.54
CA GLU A 346 19.50 6.35 6.78
C GLU A 346 18.18 5.55 6.83
N GLY A 347 17.17 6.10 7.50
CA GLY A 347 15.82 5.55 7.45
C GLY A 347 15.20 5.68 6.05
N GLY A 348 14.03 5.07 5.83
CA GLY A 348 13.32 5.20 4.55
C GLY A 348 13.10 6.66 4.16
N GLN A 349 13.21 6.96 2.87
CA GLN A 349 12.99 8.28 2.27
C GLN A 349 12.13 8.14 1.02
N LEU A 350 11.46 9.21 0.62
CA LEU A 350 10.68 9.22 -0.61
C LEU A 350 11.58 9.35 -1.84
N TYR A 351 11.29 8.54 -2.84
CA TYR A 351 11.88 8.56 -4.18
C TYR A 351 10.80 8.78 -5.22
N ILE A 352 11.17 9.35 -6.36
CA ILE A 352 10.32 9.51 -7.53
C ILE A 352 11.08 9.12 -8.78
N ALA A 353 10.40 8.48 -9.74
CA ALA A 353 10.93 8.14 -11.05
C ALA A 353 9.87 8.34 -12.14
N ASN A 354 10.31 8.50 -13.40
CA ASN A 354 9.39 8.35 -14.51
C ASN A 354 8.93 6.90 -14.60
N TRP A 355 7.64 6.72 -14.79
CA TRP A 355 6.99 5.41 -14.91
C TRP A 355 6.77 5.05 -16.39
N ASN A 356 7.08 3.81 -16.76
CA ASN A 356 6.82 3.28 -18.08
C ASN A 356 5.52 2.47 -18.10
N HIS A 357 4.40 3.16 -18.27
CA HIS A 357 3.07 2.58 -18.28
C HIS A 357 2.88 1.51 -19.38
N GLU A 358 3.38 1.78 -20.60
CA GLU A 358 3.26 0.85 -21.73
C GLU A 358 3.99 -0.48 -21.39
N ARG A 359 5.21 -0.39 -20.85
CA ARG A 359 5.98 -1.59 -20.47
C ARG A 359 5.31 -2.37 -19.34
N ALA A 360 4.65 -1.67 -18.40
CA ALA A 360 3.88 -2.33 -17.33
C ALA A 360 2.73 -3.17 -17.89
N LEU A 361 1.96 -2.62 -18.85
CA LEU A 361 0.87 -3.33 -19.52
C LEU A 361 1.37 -4.52 -20.33
N GLU A 362 2.48 -4.37 -21.07
CA GLU A 362 3.12 -5.46 -21.79
C GLU A 362 3.55 -6.57 -20.84
N ALA A 363 4.24 -6.23 -19.75
CA ALA A 363 4.73 -7.20 -18.77
C ALA A 363 3.58 -7.98 -18.10
N LEU A 364 2.48 -7.30 -17.77
CA LEU A 364 1.28 -7.96 -17.23
C LEU A 364 0.59 -8.85 -18.27
N ALA A 365 0.56 -8.44 -19.55
CA ALA A 365 0.01 -9.27 -20.60
C ALA A 365 0.84 -10.56 -20.82
N GLU A 366 2.18 -10.45 -20.72
CA GLU A 366 3.15 -11.54 -20.82
C GLU A 366 3.17 -12.45 -19.58
N ALA A 367 2.76 -11.93 -18.40
CA ALA A 367 2.76 -12.68 -17.16
C ALA A 367 1.84 -13.91 -17.23
N PRO A 368 2.25 -15.06 -16.67
CA PRO A 368 1.44 -16.25 -16.66
C PRO A 368 0.13 -16.03 -15.90
N PRO A 369 -0.93 -16.80 -16.20
CA PRO A 369 -2.13 -16.82 -15.37
C PRO A 369 -1.78 -17.23 -13.93
N ARG A 370 -2.38 -16.56 -12.95
CA ARG A 370 -2.28 -16.97 -11.55
C ARG A 370 -2.84 -18.38 -11.40
N GLN A 371 -2.11 -19.23 -10.71
CA GLN A 371 -2.59 -20.57 -10.37
C GLN A 371 -3.41 -20.47 -9.10
N ASP A 372 -4.66 -20.91 -9.14
CA ASP A 372 -5.48 -21.05 -7.94
C ASP A 372 -4.84 -22.16 -7.07
N ASN A 373 -4.42 -21.81 -5.85
CA ASN A 373 -3.86 -22.75 -4.87
C ASN A 373 -4.96 -23.47 -4.08
#